data_b62d86ff520876751aabf80783a96a21
#
_entry.id   b62d86ff520876751aabf80783a96a21
#
_cell.length_a   1.000
_cell.length_b   1.000
_cell.length_c   1.000
_cell.angle_alpha   90.00
_cell.angle_beta   90.00
_cell.angle_gamma   90.00
#
_symmetry.space_group_name_H-M   'P 1'
#
loop_
_entity.id
_entity.type
_entity.pdbx_description
1 polymer ?
#
loop_
_entity_poly.entity_id
_entity_poly.type
_entity_poly.pdbx_seq_one_letter_code
_entity_poly.pdbx_strand_id
1 'polypeptide(L)'
;MKIGIIGAGKVGTTLGRYLSMHGRDVGGFYSRTRESADEAATFVGTGTYTTLHELTLDNDIIFITTPDGVIAHVWEALLKENLDHHIICHFSGSLTSYVFSDRERAGALGISMHPMYAFSDKFHSYEQFHTAYLTLEGDPEAVAVMKPMWEELGHHVLTLKAEDKIKYHAAAAMASNEMLGLMQASIDVLSECGFAEEDSMALLRPLVEGNIASMLEKGCVNALTGPVERGDAQTVEKHLQALAGSKAGRIYQSLGSTMVELAGRRNPDRDYTPIRKLFEENAD
;
A
#
# COMPACT_ATOMS: atom_id res chain seq x y z
N MET A 1 -11.10 19.70 -15.97
CA MET A 1 -10.71 18.39 -16.53
C MET A 1 -11.67 17.35 -15.98
N LYS A 2 -12.24 16.57 -16.84
CA LYS A 2 -13.21 15.51 -16.50
C LYS A 2 -12.52 14.15 -16.39
N ILE A 3 -12.94 13.34 -15.44
CA ILE A 3 -12.25 12.10 -15.07
C ILE A 3 -13.16 10.91 -15.36
N GLY A 4 -12.75 10.02 -16.25
CA GLY A 4 -13.37 8.73 -16.49
C GLY A 4 -12.67 7.61 -15.73
N ILE A 5 -13.43 6.65 -15.19
CA ILE A 5 -12.88 5.58 -14.36
C ILE A 5 -13.14 4.22 -15.01
N ILE A 6 -12.06 3.49 -15.30
CA ILE A 6 -12.10 2.10 -15.76
C ILE A 6 -11.83 1.19 -14.55
N GLY A 7 -12.86 0.44 -14.16
CA GLY A 7 -12.86 -0.40 -12.98
C GLY A 7 -13.74 0.15 -11.86
N ALA A 8 -14.71 -0.64 -11.43
CA ALA A 8 -15.69 -0.30 -10.41
C ALA A 8 -15.47 -1.12 -9.11
N GLY A 9 -14.21 -1.40 -8.79
CA GLY A 9 -13.78 -2.05 -7.55
C GLY A 9 -13.64 -1.08 -6.39
N LYS A 10 -13.01 -1.54 -5.30
CA LYS A 10 -12.80 -0.71 -4.09
C LYS A 10 -12.07 0.60 -4.39
N VAL A 11 -10.98 0.54 -5.16
CA VAL A 11 -10.17 1.73 -5.51
C VAL A 11 -10.97 2.70 -6.36
N GLY A 12 -11.53 2.26 -7.49
CA GLY A 12 -12.26 3.14 -8.40
C GLY A 12 -13.48 3.79 -7.76
N THR A 13 -14.27 3.02 -7.00
CA THR A 13 -15.44 3.56 -6.30
C THR A 13 -15.07 4.55 -5.21
N THR A 14 -14.03 4.26 -4.42
CA THR A 14 -13.49 5.20 -3.41
C THR A 14 -13.03 6.51 -4.04
N LEU A 15 -12.18 6.43 -5.08
CA LEU A 15 -11.66 7.62 -5.76
C LEU A 15 -12.78 8.44 -6.41
N GLY A 16 -13.70 7.77 -7.13
CA GLY A 16 -14.84 8.44 -7.75
C GLY A 16 -15.71 9.18 -6.73
N ARG A 17 -16.03 8.52 -5.60
CA ARG A 17 -16.82 9.14 -4.53
C ARG A 17 -16.08 10.30 -3.88
N TYR A 18 -14.82 10.11 -3.53
CA TYR A 18 -14.00 11.15 -2.92
C TYR A 18 -13.88 12.39 -3.82
N LEU A 19 -13.53 12.20 -5.09
CA LEU A 19 -13.39 13.29 -6.06
C LEU A 19 -14.71 14.03 -6.30
N SER A 20 -15.82 13.31 -6.49
CA SER A 20 -17.14 13.91 -6.69
C SER A 20 -17.57 14.75 -5.47
N MET A 21 -17.36 14.26 -4.25
CA MET A 21 -17.67 15.01 -3.02
C MET A 21 -16.83 16.29 -2.86
N HIS A 22 -15.64 16.34 -3.46
CA HIS A 22 -14.78 17.52 -3.45
C HIS A 22 -14.90 18.37 -4.72
N GLY A 23 -16.00 18.23 -5.45
CA GLY A 23 -16.33 19.08 -6.59
C GLY A 23 -15.50 18.85 -7.84
N ARG A 24 -14.81 17.70 -7.95
CA ARG A 24 -14.14 17.31 -9.19
C ARG A 24 -15.15 16.66 -10.14
N ASP A 25 -14.97 16.93 -11.42
CA ASP A 25 -15.85 16.42 -12.47
C ASP A 25 -15.52 14.95 -12.77
N VAL A 26 -16.34 14.06 -12.25
CA VAL A 26 -16.27 12.61 -12.49
C VAL A 26 -17.30 12.25 -13.53
N GLY A 27 -16.87 11.94 -14.76
CA GLY A 27 -17.74 11.64 -15.89
C GLY A 27 -18.51 10.34 -15.71
N GLY A 28 -17.85 9.31 -15.21
CA GLY A 28 -18.52 8.04 -15.00
C GLY A 28 -17.58 6.84 -14.95
N PHE A 29 -18.21 5.66 -14.93
CA PHE A 29 -17.55 4.38 -14.81
C PHE A 29 -17.71 3.52 -16.06
N TYR A 30 -16.63 2.83 -16.43
CA TYR A 30 -16.63 1.68 -17.31
C TYR A 30 -16.12 0.46 -16.55
N SER A 31 -16.77 -0.67 -16.64
CA SER A 31 -16.34 -1.93 -16.00
C SER A 31 -16.64 -3.14 -16.88
N ARG A 32 -15.94 -4.25 -16.62
CA ARG A 32 -16.16 -5.52 -17.31
C ARG A 32 -17.63 -5.98 -17.25
N THR A 33 -18.30 -5.75 -16.13
CA THR A 33 -19.73 -6.00 -15.96
C THR A 33 -20.46 -4.68 -15.81
N ARG A 34 -21.60 -4.56 -16.47
CA ARG A 34 -22.46 -3.38 -16.43
C ARG A 34 -22.96 -3.12 -15.02
N GLU A 35 -23.33 -4.17 -14.31
CA GLU A 35 -23.85 -4.13 -12.94
C GLU A 35 -22.86 -3.46 -11.98
N SER A 36 -21.56 -3.81 -12.08
CA SER A 36 -20.53 -3.21 -11.23
C SER A 36 -20.33 -1.71 -11.53
N ALA A 37 -20.42 -1.32 -12.80
CA ALA A 37 -20.35 0.08 -13.20
C ALA A 37 -21.56 0.87 -12.69
N ASP A 38 -22.78 0.33 -12.88
CA ASP A 38 -24.02 0.98 -12.46
C ASP A 38 -24.11 1.11 -10.93
N GLU A 39 -23.65 0.12 -10.16
CA GLU A 39 -23.57 0.18 -8.70
C GLU A 39 -22.62 1.32 -8.23
N ALA A 40 -21.42 1.38 -8.79
CA ALA A 40 -20.44 2.41 -8.46
C ALA A 40 -20.92 3.82 -8.87
N ALA A 41 -21.47 3.94 -10.09
CA ALA A 41 -22.03 5.19 -10.61
C ALA A 41 -23.20 5.70 -9.76
N THR A 42 -24.10 4.82 -9.35
CA THR A 42 -25.22 5.15 -8.45
C THR A 42 -24.70 5.68 -7.10
N PHE A 43 -23.71 5.01 -6.51
CA PHE A 43 -23.12 5.41 -5.24
C PHE A 43 -22.38 6.76 -5.32
N VAL A 44 -21.68 7.00 -6.43
CA VAL A 44 -20.93 8.24 -6.65
C VAL A 44 -21.84 9.40 -7.07
N GLY A 45 -22.97 9.12 -7.72
CA GLY A 45 -23.87 10.11 -8.29
C GLY A 45 -23.43 10.56 -9.69
N THR A 46 -22.94 9.62 -10.52
CA THR A 46 -22.41 9.89 -11.88
C THR A 46 -22.98 8.88 -12.89
N GLY A 47 -22.49 8.93 -14.13
CA GLY A 47 -22.94 8.06 -15.23
C GLY A 47 -22.10 6.78 -15.38
N THR A 48 -22.48 5.98 -16.39
CA THR A 48 -21.72 4.82 -16.85
C THR A 48 -21.51 4.89 -18.35
N TYR A 49 -20.40 4.34 -18.81
CA TYR A 49 -20.07 4.19 -20.23
C TYR A 49 -20.26 2.74 -20.66
N THR A 50 -20.71 2.52 -21.88
CA THR A 50 -20.89 1.19 -22.46
C THR A 50 -19.67 0.74 -23.23
N THR A 51 -18.86 1.69 -23.71
CA THR A 51 -17.64 1.45 -24.48
C THR A 51 -16.49 2.30 -23.98
N LEU A 52 -15.25 1.88 -24.26
CA LEU A 52 -14.06 2.71 -24.03
C LEU A 52 -14.07 3.96 -24.90
N HIS A 53 -14.65 3.86 -26.11
CA HIS A 53 -14.82 4.99 -27.04
C HIS A 53 -15.64 6.12 -26.41
N GLU A 54 -16.81 5.82 -25.86
CA GLU A 54 -17.63 6.80 -25.14
C GLU A 54 -16.87 7.43 -23.98
N LEU A 55 -16.13 6.62 -23.22
CA LEU A 55 -15.36 7.10 -22.08
C LEU A 55 -14.23 8.04 -22.51
N THR A 56 -13.46 7.70 -23.56
CA THR A 56 -12.36 8.53 -24.03
C THR A 56 -12.84 9.83 -24.65
N LEU A 57 -13.97 9.84 -25.36
CA LEU A 57 -14.54 11.07 -25.94
C LEU A 57 -15.01 12.09 -24.89
N ASP A 58 -15.41 11.64 -23.72
CA ASP A 58 -16.07 12.46 -22.71
C ASP A 58 -15.13 12.90 -21.56
N ASN A 59 -13.91 12.37 -21.49
CA ASN A 59 -13.02 12.61 -20.36
C ASN A 59 -11.60 12.98 -20.78
N ASP A 60 -10.95 13.85 -20.02
CA ASP A 60 -9.57 14.32 -20.24
C ASP A 60 -8.55 13.40 -19.51
N ILE A 61 -8.97 12.86 -18.37
CA ILE A 61 -8.15 12.00 -17.52
C ILE A 61 -8.84 10.63 -17.40
N ILE A 62 -8.10 9.56 -17.62
CA ILE A 62 -8.62 8.20 -17.51
C ILE A 62 -7.90 7.47 -16.38
N PHE A 63 -8.66 7.08 -15.37
CA PHE A 63 -8.19 6.28 -14.24
C PHE A 63 -8.42 4.80 -14.52
N ILE A 64 -7.33 4.01 -14.53
CA ILE A 64 -7.37 2.56 -14.64
C ILE A 64 -7.21 1.99 -13.22
N THR A 65 -8.32 1.56 -12.62
CA THR A 65 -8.40 1.04 -11.25
C THR A 65 -8.71 -0.46 -11.23
N THR A 66 -8.36 -1.15 -12.30
CA THR A 66 -8.43 -2.61 -12.41
C THR A 66 -7.28 -3.29 -11.66
N PRO A 67 -7.36 -4.60 -11.37
CA PRO A 67 -6.22 -5.34 -10.82
C PRO A 67 -4.97 -5.23 -11.72
N ASP A 68 -3.79 -5.27 -11.10
CA ASP A 68 -2.49 -5.08 -11.77
C ASP A 68 -2.33 -5.92 -13.04
N GLY A 69 -2.69 -7.21 -12.99
CA GLY A 69 -2.61 -8.11 -14.15
C GLY A 69 -3.54 -7.78 -15.31
N VAL A 70 -4.42 -6.80 -15.15
CA VAL A 70 -5.40 -6.37 -16.18
C VAL A 70 -5.03 -5.02 -16.80
N ILE A 71 -4.20 -4.21 -16.12
CA ILE A 71 -3.87 -2.84 -16.55
C ILE A 71 -3.30 -2.80 -17.97
N ALA A 72 -2.36 -3.69 -18.30
CA ALA A 72 -1.78 -3.75 -19.63
C ALA A 72 -2.81 -4.06 -20.72
N HIS A 73 -3.76 -4.97 -20.46
CA HIS A 73 -4.82 -5.29 -21.40
C HIS A 73 -5.82 -4.13 -21.61
N VAL A 74 -6.12 -3.40 -20.54
CA VAL A 74 -6.94 -2.18 -20.64
C VAL A 74 -6.22 -1.14 -21.49
N TRP A 75 -4.92 -0.97 -21.28
CA TRP A 75 -4.10 -0.07 -22.10
C TRP A 75 -4.08 -0.46 -23.58
N GLU A 76 -3.87 -1.74 -23.90
CA GLU A 76 -3.93 -2.24 -25.28
C GLU A 76 -5.30 -1.98 -25.96
N ALA A 77 -6.37 -2.02 -25.19
CA ALA A 77 -7.69 -1.68 -25.69
C ALA A 77 -7.86 -0.17 -25.91
N LEU A 78 -7.34 0.65 -25.00
CA LEU A 78 -7.35 2.11 -25.13
C LEU A 78 -6.51 2.63 -26.30
N LEU A 79 -5.41 1.96 -26.68
CA LEU A 79 -4.60 2.30 -27.86
C LEU A 79 -5.37 2.26 -29.19
N LYS A 80 -6.58 1.69 -29.22
CA LYS A 80 -7.46 1.67 -30.40
C LYS A 80 -8.32 2.92 -30.51
N GLU A 81 -8.33 3.74 -29.44
CA GLU A 81 -9.10 4.97 -29.37
C GLU A 81 -8.19 6.18 -29.65
N ASN A 82 -8.78 7.35 -29.84
CA ASN A 82 -8.04 8.60 -29.89
C ASN A 82 -7.67 9.02 -28.45
N LEU A 83 -6.37 9.03 -28.13
CA LEU A 83 -5.86 9.37 -26.81
C LEU A 83 -5.07 10.69 -26.80
N ASP A 84 -5.15 11.45 -27.86
CA ASP A 84 -4.41 12.71 -27.98
C ASP A 84 -4.74 13.65 -26.80
N HIS A 85 -3.71 14.12 -26.10
CA HIS A 85 -3.79 14.94 -24.90
C HIS A 85 -4.42 14.31 -23.64
N HIS A 86 -4.73 13.02 -23.65
CA HIS A 86 -5.24 12.34 -22.44
C HIS A 86 -4.15 12.07 -21.42
N ILE A 87 -4.51 12.18 -20.15
CA ILE A 87 -3.69 11.65 -19.04
C ILE A 87 -4.25 10.28 -18.64
N ILE A 88 -3.43 9.25 -18.78
CA ILE A 88 -3.77 7.88 -18.39
C ILE A 88 -3.07 7.54 -17.08
N CYS A 89 -3.84 7.25 -16.05
CA CYS A 89 -3.34 7.02 -14.71
C CYS A 89 -3.75 5.63 -14.20
N HIS A 90 -2.80 4.82 -13.72
CA HIS A 90 -3.11 3.62 -12.97
C HIS A 90 -2.72 3.76 -11.49
N PHE A 91 -3.25 2.83 -10.64
CA PHE A 91 -3.12 2.91 -9.18
C PHE A 91 -2.32 1.75 -8.57
N SER A 92 -1.61 0.99 -9.38
CA SER A 92 -0.73 -0.08 -8.91
C SER A 92 0.42 0.46 -8.04
N GLY A 93 0.69 -0.22 -6.93
CA GLY A 93 1.87 0.04 -6.10
C GLY A 93 3.17 -0.45 -6.72
N SER A 94 3.11 -1.50 -7.56
CA SER A 94 4.28 -2.19 -8.12
C SER A 94 4.60 -1.82 -9.56
N LEU A 95 3.57 -1.60 -10.41
CA LEU A 95 3.76 -1.25 -11.81
C LEU A 95 4.17 0.21 -11.98
N THR A 96 5.06 0.45 -12.92
CA THR A 96 5.44 1.80 -13.34
C THR A 96 4.56 2.29 -14.49
N SER A 97 4.63 3.60 -14.79
CA SER A 97 4.00 4.20 -15.98
C SER A 97 4.46 3.58 -17.30
N TYR A 98 5.57 2.83 -17.31
CA TYR A 98 6.06 2.12 -18.49
C TYR A 98 5.14 0.99 -18.97
N VAL A 99 4.14 0.58 -18.17
CA VAL A 99 3.08 -0.31 -18.63
C VAL A 99 2.30 0.30 -19.80
N PHE A 100 2.29 1.62 -19.93
CA PHE A 100 1.71 2.39 -21.03
C PHE A 100 2.72 2.51 -22.19
N SER A 101 3.06 1.39 -22.81
CA SER A 101 3.94 1.35 -23.98
C SER A 101 3.33 2.17 -25.13
N ASP A 102 4.18 2.77 -25.99
CA ASP A 102 3.76 3.56 -27.16
C ASP A 102 2.85 4.77 -26.86
N ARG A 103 2.72 5.20 -25.59
CA ARG A 103 1.86 6.32 -25.20
C ARG A 103 2.22 7.65 -25.89
N GLU A 104 3.50 7.90 -26.11
CA GLU A 104 3.97 9.08 -26.84
C GLU A 104 3.44 9.10 -28.28
N ARG A 105 3.44 7.94 -28.94
CA ARG A 105 2.90 7.78 -30.29
C ARG A 105 1.39 7.94 -30.33
N ALA A 106 0.70 7.59 -29.25
CA ALA A 106 -0.74 7.78 -29.09
C ALA A 106 -1.12 9.20 -28.68
N GLY A 107 -0.15 10.10 -28.42
CA GLY A 107 -0.38 11.47 -27.93
C GLY A 107 -0.83 11.53 -26.48
N ALA A 108 -0.71 10.43 -25.73
CA ALA A 108 -1.13 10.32 -24.34
C ALA A 108 0.03 10.51 -23.36
N LEU A 109 -0.29 10.99 -22.16
CA LEU A 109 0.62 11.07 -21.04
C LEU A 109 0.31 9.94 -20.04
N GLY A 110 1.34 9.21 -19.61
CA GLY A 110 1.22 8.08 -18.70
C GLY A 110 1.71 8.40 -17.29
N ILE A 111 0.91 8.06 -16.29
CA ILE A 111 1.28 8.27 -14.89
C ILE A 111 0.82 7.08 -14.03
N SER A 112 1.62 6.72 -13.06
CA SER A 112 1.23 5.86 -11.96
C SER A 112 1.02 6.69 -10.71
N MET A 113 -0.13 6.55 -10.07
CA MET A 113 -0.43 7.13 -8.76
C MET A 113 -0.76 6.02 -7.76
N HIS A 114 0.03 5.88 -6.72
CA HIS A 114 -0.23 4.89 -5.69
C HIS A 114 -0.61 5.58 -4.38
N PRO A 115 -1.86 5.42 -3.92
CA PRO A 115 -2.26 5.81 -2.57
C PRO A 115 -1.67 4.84 -1.54
N MET A 116 -0.90 5.36 -0.59
CA MET A 116 -0.47 4.60 0.58
C MET A 116 -1.65 4.50 1.55
N TYR A 117 -2.58 3.63 1.20
CA TYR A 117 -3.88 3.49 1.88
C TYR A 117 -4.46 2.09 1.73
N ALA A 118 -5.09 1.57 2.78
CA ALA A 118 -5.76 0.26 2.76
C ALA A 118 -7.21 0.41 2.32
N PHE A 119 -7.52 0.05 1.07
CA PHE A 119 -8.89 0.03 0.55
C PHE A 119 -9.64 -1.22 1.04
N SER A 120 -10.12 -1.20 2.28
CA SER A 120 -10.78 -2.34 2.92
C SER A 120 -12.23 -2.52 2.48
N ASP A 121 -12.96 -1.42 2.27
CA ASP A 121 -14.38 -1.40 1.93
C ASP A 121 -14.66 -0.55 0.68
N LYS A 122 -15.55 -1.05 -0.20
CA LYS A 122 -15.90 -0.39 -1.46
C LYS A 122 -16.64 0.94 -1.25
N PHE A 123 -17.47 1.04 -0.21
CA PHE A 123 -18.42 2.13 0.00
C PHE A 123 -18.08 3.03 1.19
N HIS A 124 -17.08 2.67 2.02
CA HIS A 124 -16.69 3.45 3.19
C HIS A 124 -15.24 3.92 3.18
N SER A 125 -14.37 3.32 2.35
CA SER A 125 -12.94 3.72 2.31
C SER A 125 -12.73 5.19 1.95
N TYR A 126 -13.66 5.85 1.25
CA TYR A 126 -13.55 7.26 0.89
C TYR A 126 -13.59 8.20 2.11
N GLU A 127 -14.22 7.82 3.21
CA GLU A 127 -14.40 8.67 4.41
C GLU A 127 -13.06 9.04 5.06
N GLN A 128 -12.10 8.12 5.04
CA GLN A 128 -10.77 8.31 5.62
C GLN A 128 -9.69 8.51 4.55
N PHE A 129 -10.06 8.56 3.27
CA PHE A 129 -9.09 8.65 2.18
C PHE A 129 -8.25 9.94 2.22
N HIS A 130 -8.75 11.01 2.84
CA HIS A 130 -8.02 12.25 3.08
C HIS A 130 -6.71 12.04 3.87
N THR A 131 -6.56 10.93 4.59
CA THR A 131 -5.33 10.59 5.34
C THR A 131 -4.24 9.97 4.46
N ALA A 132 -4.58 9.58 3.22
CA ALA A 132 -3.65 8.90 2.33
C ALA A 132 -2.55 9.83 1.84
N TYR A 133 -1.30 9.38 1.92
CA TYR A 133 -0.21 9.92 1.13
C TYR A 133 -0.27 9.34 -0.27
N LEU A 134 -0.03 10.17 -1.27
CA LEU A 134 -0.03 9.74 -2.67
C LEU A 134 1.38 9.80 -3.24
N THR A 135 1.77 8.80 -4.00
CA THR A 135 3.04 8.84 -4.75
C THR A 135 2.77 8.83 -6.24
N LEU A 136 3.44 9.71 -6.96
CA LEU A 136 3.35 9.85 -8.42
C LEU A 136 4.67 9.43 -9.07
N GLU A 137 4.55 8.73 -10.18
CA GLU A 137 5.65 8.38 -11.09
C GLU A 137 5.11 8.40 -12.51
N GLY A 138 5.82 9.00 -13.46
CA GLY A 138 5.41 9.05 -14.87
C GLY A 138 5.88 10.28 -15.60
N ASP A 139 5.19 10.64 -16.68
CA ASP A 139 5.54 11.75 -17.53
C ASP A 139 5.47 13.08 -16.77
N PRO A 140 6.49 13.94 -16.87
CA PRO A 140 6.56 15.18 -16.10
C PRO A 140 5.36 16.09 -16.28
N GLU A 141 4.81 16.15 -17.50
CA GLU A 141 3.62 16.94 -17.85
C GLU A 141 2.37 16.43 -17.14
N ALA A 142 2.21 15.10 -17.04
CA ALA A 142 1.13 14.49 -16.27
C ALA A 142 1.28 14.75 -14.77
N VAL A 143 2.51 14.64 -14.25
CA VAL A 143 2.82 14.96 -12.84
C VAL A 143 2.50 16.42 -12.54
N ALA A 144 2.83 17.37 -13.44
CA ALA A 144 2.55 18.79 -13.27
C ALA A 144 1.06 19.11 -13.18
N VAL A 145 0.20 18.28 -13.77
CA VAL A 145 -1.26 18.41 -13.68
C VAL A 145 -1.82 17.68 -12.44
N MET A 146 -1.41 16.43 -12.25
CA MET A 146 -1.99 15.56 -11.22
C MET A 146 -1.57 15.94 -9.81
N LYS A 147 -0.32 16.35 -9.60
CA LYS A 147 0.19 16.71 -8.28
C LYS A 147 -0.61 17.86 -7.64
N PRO A 148 -0.72 19.05 -8.24
CA PRO A 148 -1.48 20.13 -7.63
C PRO A 148 -2.97 19.79 -7.48
N MET A 149 -3.56 19.00 -8.38
CA MET A 149 -4.95 18.58 -8.28
C MET A 149 -5.23 17.84 -6.96
N TRP A 150 -4.31 16.97 -6.51
CA TRP A 150 -4.46 16.22 -5.27
C TRP A 150 -4.00 17.02 -4.04
N GLU A 151 -3.00 17.89 -4.18
CA GLU A 151 -2.57 18.80 -3.10
C GLU A 151 -3.67 19.80 -2.73
N GLU A 152 -4.45 20.31 -3.70
CA GLU A 152 -5.64 21.15 -3.46
C GLU A 152 -6.74 20.41 -2.67
N LEU A 153 -6.78 19.08 -2.73
CA LEU A 153 -7.68 18.24 -1.95
C LEU A 153 -7.12 17.90 -0.55
N GLY A 154 -5.96 18.45 -0.20
CA GLY A 154 -5.33 18.29 1.11
C GLY A 154 -4.41 17.08 1.24
N HIS A 155 -4.16 16.34 0.16
CA HIS A 155 -3.23 15.21 0.20
C HIS A 155 -1.76 15.65 0.19
N HIS A 156 -0.92 14.89 0.89
CA HIS A 156 0.51 14.96 0.70
C HIS A 156 0.91 14.13 -0.52
N VAL A 157 1.50 14.79 -1.52
CA VAL A 157 1.87 14.16 -2.79
C VAL A 157 3.38 14.15 -2.97
N LEU A 158 3.95 12.96 -3.06
CA LEU A 158 5.38 12.74 -3.27
C LEU A 158 5.62 12.21 -4.69
N THR A 159 6.80 12.49 -5.24
CA THR A 159 7.24 11.90 -6.51
C THR A 159 8.22 10.77 -6.25
N LEU A 160 8.13 9.72 -7.06
CA LEU A 160 8.97 8.53 -6.98
C LEU A 160 9.61 8.30 -8.35
N LYS A 161 10.84 7.77 -8.39
CA LYS A 161 11.45 7.30 -9.62
C LYS A 161 10.94 5.91 -9.97
N ALA A 162 10.85 5.61 -11.26
CA ALA A 162 10.36 4.31 -11.75
C ALA A 162 11.20 3.14 -11.20
N GLU A 163 12.53 3.28 -11.16
CA GLU A 163 13.45 2.26 -10.65
C GLU A 163 13.26 1.93 -9.16
N ASP A 164 12.72 2.85 -8.36
CA ASP A 164 12.51 2.66 -6.93
C ASP A 164 11.12 2.07 -6.59
N LYS A 165 10.21 1.98 -7.56
CA LYS A 165 8.80 1.64 -7.31
C LYS A 165 8.62 0.26 -6.69
N ILE A 166 9.35 -0.74 -7.12
CA ILE A 166 9.28 -2.10 -6.54
C ILE A 166 9.75 -2.10 -5.08
N LYS A 167 10.86 -1.40 -4.79
CA LYS A 167 11.37 -1.28 -3.42
C LYS A 167 10.40 -0.51 -2.52
N TYR A 168 9.83 0.57 -3.02
CA TYR A 168 8.78 1.33 -2.35
C TYR A 168 7.56 0.46 -2.02
N HIS A 169 7.07 -0.33 -2.99
CA HIS A 169 5.92 -1.20 -2.75
C HIS A 169 6.24 -2.34 -1.78
N ALA A 170 7.44 -2.90 -1.84
CA ALA A 170 7.90 -3.89 -0.86
C ALA A 170 7.87 -3.31 0.57
N ALA A 171 8.33 -2.07 0.76
CA ALA A 171 8.27 -1.41 2.07
C ALA A 171 6.81 -1.23 2.56
N ALA A 172 5.87 -0.90 1.66
CA ALA A 172 4.45 -0.82 1.99
C ALA A 172 3.89 -2.19 2.40
N ALA A 173 4.23 -3.26 1.66
CA ALA A 173 3.83 -4.63 1.98
C ALA A 173 4.38 -5.09 3.33
N MET A 174 5.66 -4.80 3.62
CA MET A 174 6.27 -5.10 4.92
C MET A 174 5.51 -4.44 6.08
N ALA A 175 5.14 -3.17 5.93
CA ALA A 175 4.45 -2.42 6.98
C ALA A 175 2.96 -2.78 7.13
N SER A 176 2.36 -3.48 6.19
CA SER A 176 0.94 -3.82 6.18
C SER A 176 0.69 -5.32 6.15
N ASN A 177 0.93 -5.97 5.02
CA ASN A 177 0.58 -7.38 4.82
C ASN A 177 1.46 -8.33 5.65
N GLU A 178 2.77 -8.06 5.72
CA GLU A 178 3.69 -8.94 6.46
C GLU A 178 3.51 -8.82 7.98
N MET A 179 2.98 -7.71 8.47
CA MET A 179 2.56 -7.57 9.86
C MET A 179 1.47 -8.61 10.23
N LEU A 180 0.55 -8.91 9.31
CA LEU A 180 -0.45 -9.98 9.52
C LEU A 180 0.23 -11.36 9.60
N GLY A 181 1.25 -11.58 8.77
CA GLY A 181 2.06 -12.82 8.83
C GLY A 181 2.82 -12.99 10.15
N LEU A 182 3.37 -11.88 10.70
CA LEU A 182 4.01 -11.87 12.01
C LEU A 182 3.00 -12.17 13.13
N MET A 183 1.81 -11.58 13.07
CA MET A 183 0.73 -11.85 14.04
C MET A 183 0.31 -13.31 14.00
N GLN A 184 0.11 -13.89 12.82
CA GLN A 184 -0.25 -15.31 12.69
C GLN A 184 0.86 -16.22 13.27
N ALA A 185 2.12 -15.94 12.94
CA ALA A 185 3.23 -16.72 13.52
C ALA A 185 3.27 -16.65 15.07
N SER A 186 2.90 -15.51 15.65
CA SER A 186 2.81 -15.36 17.12
C SER A 186 1.64 -16.16 17.72
N ILE A 187 0.49 -16.19 17.02
CA ILE A 187 -0.67 -16.99 17.40
C ILE A 187 -0.33 -18.47 17.32
N ASP A 188 0.36 -18.92 16.27
CA ASP A 188 0.77 -20.31 16.09
C ASP A 188 1.66 -20.77 17.26
N VAL A 189 2.62 -19.93 17.71
CA VAL A 189 3.45 -20.23 18.90
C VAL A 189 2.62 -20.31 20.19
N LEU A 190 1.62 -19.44 20.36
CA LEU A 190 0.73 -19.54 21.53
C LEU A 190 -0.16 -20.79 21.47
N SER A 191 -0.54 -21.24 20.28
CA SER A 191 -1.27 -22.49 20.10
C SER A 191 -0.43 -23.71 20.52
N GLU A 192 0.87 -23.72 20.28
CA GLU A 192 1.81 -24.74 20.80
C GLU A 192 1.88 -24.72 22.34
N CYS A 193 1.58 -23.58 22.98
CA CYS A 193 1.47 -23.46 24.43
C CYS A 193 0.08 -23.88 24.97
N GLY A 194 -0.86 -24.29 24.08
CA GLY A 194 -2.18 -24.80 24.46
C GLY A 194 -3.29 -23.72 24.47
N PHE A 195 -3.03 -22.51 23.98
CA PHE A 195 -4.07 -21.47 23.88
C PHE A 195 -4.91 -21.66 22.61
N ALA A 196 -6.21 -21.41 22.70
CA ALA A 196 -7.08 -21.31 21.53
C ALA A 196 -6.75 -20.05 20.70
N GLU A 197 -7.08 -20.04 19.41
CA GLU A 197 -6.78 -18.91 18.51
C GLU A 197 -7.44 -17.60 18.99
N GLU A 198 -8.70 -17.69 19.43
CA GLU A 198 -9.44 -16.51 19.96
C GLU A 198 -8.79 -15.94 21.22
N ASP A 199 -8.35 -16.80 22.13
CA ASP A 199 -7.63 -16.42 23.35
C ASP A 199 -6.27 -15.81 23.02
N SER A 200 -5.54 -16.38 22.06
CA SER A 200 -4.26 -15.87 21.59
C SER A 200 -4.36 -14.45 21.03
N MET A 201 -5.38 -14.19 20.21
CA MET A 201 -5.64 -12.85 19.67
C MET A 201 -6.02 -11.86 20.80
N ALA A 202 -6.84 -12.27 21.76
CA ALA A 202 -7.23 -11.45 22.90
C ALA A 202 -6.03 -11.10 23.80
N LEU A 203 -5.14 -12.07 24.06
CA LEU A 203 -3.90 -11.87 24.82
C LEU A 203 -2.93 -10.89 24.13
N LEU A 204 -2.76 -11.01 22.82
CA LEU A 204 -1.82 -10.18 22.07
C LEU A 204 -2.33 -8.76 21.82
N ARG A 205 -3.65 -8.54 21.75
CA ARG A 205 -4.26 -7.26 21.40
C ARG A 205 -3.70 -6.08 22.19
N PRO A 206 -3.72 -6.04 23.53
CA PRO A 206 -3.26 -4.87 24.28
C PRO A 206 -1.76 -4.60 24.09
N LEU A 207 -0.96 -5.65 23.88
CA LEU A 207 0.47 -5.54 23.60
C LEU A 207 0.71 -4.91 22.21
N VAL A 208 -0.01 -5.35 21.19
CA VAL A 208 0.11 -4.87 19.81
C VAL A 208 -0.37 -3.42 19.72
N GLU A 209 -1.56 -3.12 20.23
CA GLU A 209 -2.14 -1.76 20.21
C GLU A 209 -1.22 -0.77 20.92
N GLY A 210 -0.69 -1.13 22.10
CA GLY A 210 0.21 -0.27 22.85
C GLY A 210 1.55 -0.02 22.15
N ASN A 211 2.13 -1.05 21.52
CA ASN A 211 3.38 -0.91 20.76
C ASN A 211 3.18 -0.09 19.48
N ILE A 212 2.09 -0.30 18.74
CA ILE A 212 1.76 0.49 17.54
C ILE A 212 1.56 1.95 17.92
N ALA A 213 0.76 2.24 18.94
CA ALA A 213 0.54 3.62 19.40
C ALA A 213 1.86 4.30 19.79
N SER A 214 2.69 3.61 20.58
CA SER A 214 4.01 4.14 20.98
C SER A 214 4.94 4.38 19.79
N MET A 215 4.96 3.46 18.82
CA MET A 215 5.77 3.58 17.61
C MET A 215 5.33 4.77 16.74
N LEU A 216 4.04 4.96 16.56
CA LEU A 216 3.50 6.08 15.77
C LEU A 216 3.77 7.44 16.45
N GLU A 217 3.78 7.49 17.78
CA GLU A 217 4.05 8.69 18.55
C GLU A 217 5.56 9.02 18.63
N LYS A 218 6.43 8.02 18.89
CA LYS A 218 7.83 8.23 19.30
C LYS A 218 8.84 7.74 18.27
N GLY A 219 8.38 7.07 17.20
CA GLY A 219 9.21 6.37 16.23
C GLY A 219 9.79 5.06 16.76
N CYS A 220 10.24 4.19 15.85
CA CYS A 220 10.68 2.82 16.16
C CYS A 220 11.81 2.76 17.20
N VAL A 221 12.76 3.69 17.14
CA VAL A 221 13.91 3.71 18.06
C VAL A 221 13.48 3.93 19.51
N ASN A 222 12.60 4.91 19.74
CA ASN A 222 12.18 5.28 21.10
C ASN A 222 11.05 4.40 21.64
N ALA A 223 10.31 3.73 20.77
CA ALA A 223 9.26 2.80 21.16
C ALA A 223 9.79 1.41 21.52
N LEU A 224 11.02 1.06 21.10
CA LEU A 224 11.58 -0.27 21.34
C LEU A 224 11.68 -0.56 22.84
N THR A 225 11.20 -1.75 23.23
CA THR A 225 11.25 -2.29 24.59
C THR A 225 11.65 -3.78 24.55
N GLY A 226 11.74 -4.42 25.69
CA GLY A 226 11.92 -5.87 25.77
C GLY A 226 13.39 -6.31 25.94
N PRO A 227 13.69 -7.62 25.80
CA PRO A 227 14.98 -8.18 26.12
C PRO A 227 16.10 -7.65 25.24
N VAL A 228 15.85 -7.44 23.93
CA VAL A 228 16.86 -6.90 23.01
C VAL A 228 17.22 -5.46 23.41
N GLU A 229 16.23 -4.62 23.71
CA GLU A 229 16.49 -3.22 24.15
C GLU A 229 17.32 -3.18 25.44
N ARG A 230 17.02 -4.08 26.40
CA ARG A 230 17.75 -4.14 27.67
C ARG A 230 19.13 -4.78 27.61
N GLY A 231 19.50 -5.40 26.49
CA GLY A 231 20.76 -6.15 26.36
C GLY A 231 20.72 -7.54 27.02
N ASP A 232 19.53 -8.11 27.22
CA ASP A 232 19.32 -9.40 27.90
C ASP A 232 19.58 -10.58 26.95
N ALA A 233 20.85 -10.89 26.74
CA ALA A 233 21.29 -11.96 25.86
C ALA A 233 20.78 -13.34 26.32
N GLN A 234 20.65 -13.59 27.63
CA GLN A 234 20.19 -14.85 28.15
C GLN A 234 18.73 -15.16 27.78
N THR A 235 17.86 -14.14 27.85
CA THR A 235 16.45 -14.31 27.44
C THR A 235 16.35 -14.50 25.93
N VAL A 236 17.12 -13.75 25.14
CA VAL A 236 17.14 -13.92 23.67
C VAL A 236 17.60 -15.31 23.26
N GLU A 237 18.65 -15.84 23.90
CA GLU A 237 19.14 -17.20 23.64
C GLU A 237 18.08 -18.25 23.93
N LYS A 238 17.37 -18.15 25.07
CA LYS A 238 16.26 -19.07 25.40
C LYS A 238 15.13 -19.02 24.39
N HIS A 239 14.79 -17.83 23.87
CA HIS A 239 13.79 -17.70 22.81
C HIS A 239 14.25 -18.39 21.52
N LEU A 240 15.49 -18.18 21.10
CA LEU A 240 16.05 -18.82 19.91
C LEU A 240 16.06 -20.35 20.05
N GLN A 241 16.44 -20.88 21.22
CA GLN A 241 16.40 -22.33 21.51
C GLN A 241 14.97 -22.87 21.47
N ALA A 242 14.01 -22.19 22.10
CA ALA A 242 12.61 -22.60 22.12
C ALA A 242 11.95 -22.61 20.73
N LEU A 243 12.37 -21.72 19.85
CA LEU A 243 11.81 -21.58 18.50
C LEU A 243 12.68 -22.26 17.42
N ALA A 244 13.74 -22.98 17.81
CA ALA A 244 14.69 -23.58 16.88
C ALA A 244 14.01 -24.47 15.83
N GLY A 245 14.43 -24.36 14.56
CA GLY A 245 13.90 -25.15 13.44
C GLY A 245 12.48 -24.78 12.99
N SER A 246 11.79 -23.88 13.70
CA SER A 246 10.42 -23.46 13.35
C SER A 246 10.40 -22.29 12.36
N LYS A 247 9.24 -22.06 11.71
CA LYS A 247 9.00 -20.85 10.93
C LYS A 247 9.07 -19.59 11.78
N ALA A 248 8.50 -19.65 13.00
CA ALA A 248 8.53 -18.54 13.94
C ALA A 248 9.95 -18.18 14.38
N GLY A 249 10.84 -19.18 14.54
CA GLY A 249 12.26 -18.96 14.84
C GLY A 249 12.99 -18.16 13.77
N ARG A 250 12.77 -18.48 12.50
CA ARG A 250 13.35 -17.71 11.38
C ARG A 250 12.86 -16.26 11.34
N ILE A 251 11.55 -16.03 11.59
CA ILE A 251 10.98 -14.68 11.68
C ILE A 251 11.59 -13.92 12.88
N TYR A 252 11.63 -14.55 14.05
CA TYR A 252 12.20 -13.97 15.27
C TYR A 252 13.65 -13.54 15.07
N GLN A 253 14.45 -14.37 14.44
CA GLN A 253 15.86 -14.10 14.15
C GLN A 253 16.04 -12.96 13.16
N SER A 254 15.31 -12.97 12.04
CA SER A 254 15.40 -11.92 11.01
C SER A 254 15.03 -10.55 11.57
N LEU A 255 13.93 -10.45 12.33
CA LEU A 255 13.52 -9.22 12.97
C LEU A 255 14.46 -8.83 14.13
N GLY A 256 15.00 -9.80 14.84
CA GLY A 256 15.95 -9.62 15.94
C GLY A 256 17.19 -8.83 15.53
N SER A 257 17.75 -9.11 14.37
CA SER A 257 18.88 -8.35 13.81
C SER A 257 18.56 -6.87 13.64
N THR A 258 17.41 -6.53 13.08
CA THR A 258 16.95 -5.14 12.95
C THR A 258 16.72 -4.50 14.33
N MET A 259 16.16 -5.25 15.28
CA MET A 259 15.94 -4.75 16.66
C MET A 259 17.25 -4.43 17.37
N VAL A 260 18.34 -5.18 17.14
CA VAL A 260 19.68 -4.86 17.68
C VAL A 260 20.21 -3.54 17.14
N GLU A 261 19.99 -3.25 15.87
CA GLU A 261 20.36 -1.95 15.29
C GLU A 261 19.58 -0.79 15.92
N LEU A 262 18.27 -0.97 16.09
CA LEU A 262 17.43 0.04 16.79
C LEU A 262 17.86 0.23 18.23
N ALA A 263 18.18 -0.84 18.95
CA ALA A 263 18.65 -0.81 20.35
C ALA A 263 19.98 -0.07 20.47
N GLY A 264 20.93 -0.30 19.55
CA GLY A 264 22.21 0.42 19.50
C GLY A 264 22.04 1.92 19.23
N ARG A 265 21.09 2.29 18.37
CA ARG A 265 20.74 3.71 18.12
C ARG A 265 20.12 4.38 19.35
N ARG A 266 19.32 3.64 20.11
CA ARG A 266 18.67 4.13 21.34
C ARG A 266 19.63 4.28 22.51
N ASN A 267 20.54 3.33 22.69
CA ASN A 267 21.48 3.26 23.81
C ASN A 267 22.91 3.07 23.27
N PRO A 268 23.56 4.13 22.74
CA PRO A 268 24.85 4.02 22.04
C PRO A 268 26.00 3.55 22.93
N ASP A 269 25.88 3.74 24.25
CA ASP A 269 26.90 3.35 25.20
C ASP A 269 26.75 1.89 25.70
N ARG A 270 25.73 1.16 25.28
CA ARG A 270 25.49 -0.22 25.69
C ARG A 270 26.10 -1.19 24.67
N ASP A 271 26.78 -2.23 25.18
CA ASP A 271 27.31 -3.30 24.32
C ASP A 271 26.21 -4.30 23.95
N TYR A 272 25.87 -4.34 22.67
CA TYR A 272 24.94 -5.31 22.08
C TYR A 272 25.63 -6.44 21.32
N THR A 273 26.96 -6.53 21.36
CA THR A 273 27.75 -7.57 20.67
C THR A 273 27.30 -9.00 21.04
N PRO A 274 27.02 -9.34 22.32
CA PRO A 274 26.55 -10.68 22.65
C PRO A 274 25.23 -11.07 21.97
N ILE A 275 24.25 -10.16 21.92
CA ILE A 275 22.95 -10.41 21.26
C ILE A 275 23.11 -10.48 19.74
N ARG A 276 23.93 -9.60 19.16
CA ARG A 276 24.22 -9.60 17.72
C ARG A 276 24.74 -10.97 17.27
N LYS A 277 25.70 -11.55 17.97
CA LYS A 277 26.25 -12.86 17.68
C LYS A 277 25.20 -13.97 17.72
N LEU A 278 24.28 -13.95 18.69
CA LEU A 278 23.20 -14.93 18.77
C LEU A 278 22.31 -14.93 17.53
N PHE A 279 22.04 -13.77 16.95
CA PHE A 279 21.23 -13.67 15.72
C PHE A 279 22.04 -14.01 14.47
N GLU A 280 23.36 -13.79 14.44
CA GLU A 280 24.24 -14.14 13.31
C GLU A 280 24.55 -15.63 13.25
N GLU A 281 24.83 -16.28 14.39
CA GLU A 281 25.18 -17.70 14.48
C GLU A 281 24.04 -18.67 14.16
N ASN A 282 22.81 -18.22 14.26
CA ASN A 282 21.61 -19.02 13.95
C ASN A 282 21.01 -18.67 12.58
N ALA A 283 21.76 -18.01 11.68
CA ALA A 283 21.25 -17.49 10.40
C ALA A 283 21.17 -18.52 9.25
N ASP A 284 21.42 -19.82 9.50
CA ASP A 284 21.39 -20.93 8.51
C ASP A 284 20.04 -21.70 8.50
#